data_20a90cef08739af09f9212f0c87d10c7
#
_entry.id   20a90cef08739af09f9212f0c87d10c7
#
_cell.length_a   1.000
_cell.length_b   1.000
_cell.length_c   1.000
_cell.angle_alpha   90.00
_cell.angle_beta   90.00
_cell.angle_gamma   90.00
#
_symmetry.space_group_name_H-M   'P 1'
#
loop_
_entity.id
_entity.type
_entity.pdbx_description
1 polymer ?
#
loop_
_entity_poly.entity_id
_entity_poly.type
_entity_poly.pdbx_seq_one_letter_code
_entity_poly.pdbx_strand_id
1 'polypeptide(L)'
;MGKFAVIDTETNWANQVMSIGTVIADADTFEAIEAKYHILPIECEIGGMYESTLFIETPVQPILCTRGEAIANLRAWFQQHGVHSIFAYNACFDRNHLPELRDFDWYDIMRLAAYRQYNPKIPTDADCCSTGRLKRGYGVEPMLRLLSGDYSYRESHNAYLDALEELKIMSLLKHNLCEYILL
;
A
#
# COMPACT_ATOMS: atom_id res chain seq x y z
N MET A 1 -0.31 -20.90 8.82
CA MET A 1 0.35 -19.74 8.21
C MET A 1 -0.67 -18.62 8.12
N GLY A 2 -0.39 -17.50 8.77
CA GLY A 2 -1.22 -16.31 8.70
C GLY A 2 -1.04 -15.61 7.35
N LYS A 3 -2.08 -14.87 6.92
CA LYS A 3 -2.03 -14.05 5.72
C LYS A 3 -2.53 -12.65 6.04
N PHE A 4 -2.01 -11.66 5.32
CA PHE A 4 -2.44 -10.28 5.41
C PHE A 4 -2.56 -9.67 4.01
N ALA A 5 -3.22 -8.54 3.89
CA ALA A 5 -3.30 -7.80 2.64
C ALA A 5 -2.48 -6.51 2.74
N VAL A 6 -1.88 -6.10 1.62
CA VAL A 6 -1.36 -4.76 1.39
C VAL A 6 -2.24 -4.12 0.32
N ILE A 7 -2.69 -2.89 0.54
CA ILE A 7 -3.57 -2.14 -0.37
C ILE A 7 -2.98 -0.77 -0.63
N ASP A 8 -3.02 -0.36 -1.90
CA ASP A 8 -2.82 1.02 -2.33
C ASP A 8 -3.96 1.48 -3.24
N THR A 9 -4.26 2.78 -3.24
CA THR A 9 -5.33 3.39 -4.05
C THR A 9 -4.86 4.64 -4.78
N GLU A 10 -5.23 4.74 -6.07
CA GLU A 10 -5.09 5.98 -6.82
C GLU A 10 -6.43 6.73 -6.90
N THR A 11 -6.38 8.05 -6.80
CA THR A 11 -7.58 8.89 -6.77
C THR A 11 -7.64 9.91 -7.92
N ASN A 12 -8.86 10.25 -8.33
CA ASN A 12 -9.13 11.28 -9.31
C ASN A 12 -9.12 12.70 -8.69
N TRP A 13 -9.29 13.73 -9.54
CA TRP A 13 -9.32 15.12 -9.09
C TRP A 13 -10.50 15.45 -8.15
N ALA A 14 -11.55 14.63 -8.11
CA ALA A 14 -12.65 14.72 -7.15
C ALA A 14 -12.43 13.90 -5.88
N ASN A 15 -11.21 13.41 -5.66
CA ASN A 15 -10.84 12.60 -4.48
C ASN A 15 -11.63 11.28 -4.38
N GLN A 16 -11.99 10.67 -5.52
CA GLN A 16 -12.63 9.37 -5.60
C GLN A 16 -11.60 8.34 -6.08
N VAL A 17 -11.69 7.12 -5.60
CA VAL A 17 -10.78 6.04 -5.99
C VAL A 17 -10.98 5.67 -7.46
N MET A 18 -9.92 5.74 -8.25
CA MET A 18 -9.87 5.28 -9.66
C MET A 18 -9.38 3.84 -9.78
N SER A 19 -8.47 3.45 -8.89
CA SER A 19 -7.94 2.09 -8.90
C SER A 19 -7.58 1.60 -7.50
N ILE A 20 -7.59 0.28 -7.34
CA ILE A 20 -7.24 -0.42 -6.10
C ILE A 20 -6.28 -1.55 -6.44
N GLY A 21 -5.07 -1.44 -5.97
CA GLY A 21 -4.08 -2.50 -5.99
C GLY A 21 -4.09 -3.26 -4.66
N THR A 22 -4.10 -4.58 -4.73
CA THR A 22 -4.14 -5.39 -3.51
C THR A 22 -3.26 -6.64 -3.67
N VAL A 23 -2.44 -6.89 -2.68
CA VAL A 23 -1.59 -8.07 -2.60
C VAL A 23 -1.90 -8.83 -1.32
N ILE A 24 -2.16 -10.13 -1.41
CA ILE A 24 -2.17 -11.02 -0.24
C ILE A 24 -0.78 -11.61 -0.09
N ALA A 25 -0.23 -11.53 1.11
CA ALA A 25 1.10 -11.99 1.45
C ALA A 25 1.10 -12.97 2.62
N ASP A 26 2.14 -13.78 2.70
CA ASP A 26 2.42 -14.67 3.83
C ASP A 26 2.97 -13.87 5.01
N ALA A 27 2.43 -14.12 6.20
CA ALA A 27 2.74 -13.37 7.41
C ALA A 27 4.15 -13.65 7.99
N ASP A 28 4.76 -14.76 7.63
CA ASP A 28 6.06 -15.15 8.13
C ASP A 28 7.20 -14.76 7.18
N THR A 29 6.94 -14.85 5.85
CA THR A 29 7.97 -14.61 4.82
C THR A 29 7.86 -13.25 4.14
N PHE A 30 6.70 -12.60 4.21
CA PHE A 30 6.34 -11.39 3.45
C PHE A 30 6.38 -11.60 1.93
N GLU A 31 6.28 -12.85 1.47
CA GLU A 31 6.19 -13.15 0.05
C GLU A 31 4.76 -12.98 -0.45
N ALA A 32 4.61 -12.36 -1.63
CA ALA A 32 3.32 -12.22 -2.29
C ALA A 32 2.77 -13.60 -2.69
N ILE A 33 1.54 -13.91 -2.29
CA ILE A 33 0.85 -15.17 -2.62
C ILE A 33 -0.02 -14.96 -3.87
N GLU A 34 -0.80 -13.91 -3.88
CA GLU A 34 -1.76 -13.58 -4.93
C GLU A 34 -2.00 -12.06 -4.94
N ALA A 35 -2.35 -11.50 -6.09
CA ALA A 35 -2.64 -10.10 -6.21
C ALA A 35 -3.84 -9.83 -7.11
N LYS A 36 -4.50 -8.71 -6.89
CA LYS A 36 -5.59 -8.19 -7.73
C LYS A 36 -5.40 -6.72 -8.00
N TYR A 37 -5.80 -6.31 -9.20
CA TYR A 37 -5.81 -4.93 -9.62
C TYR A 37 -7.19 -4.57 -10.15
N HIS A 38 -7.90 -3.66 -9.48
CA HIS A 38 -9.21 -3.17 -9.91
C HIS A 38 -9.06 -1.76 -10.44
N ILE A 39 -9.66 -1.49 -11.59
CA ILE A 39 -9.82 -0.14 -12.15
C ILE A 39 -11.31 0.18 -12.21
N LEU A 40 -11.68 1.38 -11.78
CA LEU A 40 -13.04 1.87 -11.67
C LEU A 40 -13.31 2.86 -12.83
N PRO A 41 -13.83 2.39 -13.98
CA PRO A 41 -13.88 3.22 -15.20
C PRO A 41 -14.70 4.50 -15.05
N ILE A 42 -15.77 4.48 -14.25
CA ILE A 42 -16.63 5.66 -14.02
C ILE A 42 -15.84 6.78 -13.32
N GLU A 43 -15.07 6.44 -12.32
CA GLU A 43 -14.25 7.38 -11.56
C GLU A 43 -13.05 7.87 -12.38
N CYS A 44 -12.56 7.06 -13.32
CA CYS A 44 -11.49 7.45 -14.23
C CYS A 44 -11.91 8.54 -15.23
N GLU A 45 -13.20 8.68 -15.56
CA GLU A 45 -13.68 9.73 -16.50
C GLU A 45 -13.38 11.15 -16.01
N ILE A 46 -13.21 11.36 -14.71
CA ILE A 46 -12.88 12.66 -14.12
C ILE A 46 -11.38 13.00 -14.32
N GLY A 47 -10.55 11.99 -14.57
CA GLY A 47 -9.11 12.12 -14.65
C GLY A 47 -8.44 12.32 -13.28
N GLY A 48 -7.15 12.07 -13.20
CA GLY A 48 -6.36 12.18 -11.98
C GLY A 48 -4.89 12.42 -12.27
N MET A 49 -4.11 12.69 -11.21
CA MET A 49 -2.68 12.95 -11.33
C MET A 49 -1.95 11.75 -11.97
N TYR A 50 -2.37 10.54 -11.64
CA TYR A 50 -1.76 9.28 -12.06
C TYR A 50 -2.62 8.47 -13.04
N GLU A 51 -3.56 9.13 -13.74
CA GLU A 51 -4.41 8.49 -14.75
C GLU A 51 -3.61 7.75 -15.82
N SER A 52 -2.48 8.31 -16.28
CA SER A 52 -1.65 7.72 -17.32
C SER A 52 -0.97 6.41 -16.90
N THR A 53 -0.91 6.11 -15.62
CA THR A 53 -0.28 4.88 -15.09
C THR A 53 -1.26 3.75 -14.87
N LEU A 54 -2.58 4.00 -14.94
CA LEU A 54 -3.61 2.98 -14.65
C LEU A 54 -3.53 1.76 -15.57
N PHE A 55 -3.18 1.97 -16.83
CA PHE A 55 -3.18 0.93 -17.86
C PHE A 55 -1.78 0.55 -18.37
N ILE A 56 -0.73 0.87 -17.60
CA ILE A 56 0.61 0.36 -17.93
C ILE A 56 0.61 -1.17 -17.83
N GLU A 57 1.52 -1.79 -18.56
CA GLU A 57 1.65 -3.25 -18.55
C GLU A 57 2.06 -3.75 -17.15
N THR A 58 1.25 -4.65 -16.60
CA THR A 58 1.46 -5.28 -15.29
C THR A 58 1.29 -6.80 -15.39
N PRO A 59 1.98 -7.59 -14.54
CA PRO A 59 1.83 -9.04 -14.52
C PRO A 59 0.39 -9.52 -14.23
N VAL A 60 -0.37 -8.72 -13.48
CA VAL A 60 -1.78 -8.97 -13.17
C VAL A 60 -2.64 -8.11 -14.07
N GLN A 61 -3.56 -8.74 -14.82
CA GLN A 61 -4.49 -7.99 -15.67
C GLN A 61 -5.51 -7.23 -14.82
N PRO A 62 -5.79 -5.95 -15.13
CA PRO A 62 -6.75 -5.17 -14.38
C PRO A 62 -8.18 -5.69 -14.58
N ILE A 63 -8.93 -5.72 -13.49
CA ILE A 63 -10.37 -6.02 -13.46
C ILE A 63 -11.11 -4.68 -13.57
N LEU A 64 -11.73 -4.45 -14.72
CA LEU A 64 -12.59 -3.28 -14.94
C LEU A 64 -13.96 -3.55 -14.34
N CYS A 65 -14.36 -2.80 -13.33
CA CYS A 65 -15.61 -3.02 -12.61
C CYS A 65 -16.08 -1.76 -11.89
N THR A 66 -17.30 -1.78 -11.40
CA THR A 66 -17.81 -0.73 -10.51
C THR A 66 -17.16 -0.83 -9.13
N ARG A 67 -17.17 0.27 -8.38
CA ARG A 67 -16.69 0.31 -7.00
C ARG A 67 -17.35 -0.78 -6.14
N GLY A 68 -18.67 -0.97 -6.24
CA GLY A 68 -19.38 -1.99 -5.47
C GLY A 68 -18.92 -3.40 -5.79
N GLU A 69 -18.67 -3.71 -7.07
CA GLU A 69 -18.13 -5.00 -7.49
C GLU A 69 -16.68 -5.20 -7.01
N ALA A 70 -15.82 -4.18 -7.09
CA ALA A 70 -14.47 -4.24 -6.57
C ALA A 70 -14.44 -4.59 -5.08
N ILE A 71 -15.23 -3.87 -4.27
CA ILE A 71 -15.32 -4.10 -2.83
C ILE A 71 -15.88 -5.49 -2.52
N ALA A 72 -16.96 -5.92 -3.19
CA ALA A 72 -17.52 -7.26 -3.00
C ALA A 72 -16.50 -8.36 -3.36
N ASN A 73 -15.75 -8.16 -4.44
CA ASN A 73 -14.69 -9.08 -4.86
C ASN A 73 -13.55 -9.16 -3.83
N LEU A 74 -13.08 -8.01 -3.32
CA LEU A 74 -12.03 -7.98 -2.30
C LEU A 74 -12.48 -8.64 -1.00
N ARG A 75 -13.69 -8.35 -0.51
CA ARG A 75 -14.22 -8.96 0.73
C ARG A 75 -14.33 -10.48 0.61
N ALA A 76 -14.89 -10.99 -0.49
CA ALA A 76 -14.99 -12.42 -0.74
C ALA A 76 -13.61 -13.10 -0.80
N TRP A 77 -12.64 -12.44 -1.45
CA TRP A 77 -11.28 -12.93 -1.59
C TRP A 77 -10.54 -12.93 -0.25
N PHE A 78 -10.67 -11.88 0.57
CA PHE A 78 -10.12 -11.83 1.92
C PHE A 78 -10.70 -12.93 2.82
N GLN A 79 -12.02 -13.14 2.75
CA GLN A 79 -12.67 -14.23 3.48
C GLN A 79 -12.13 -15.61 3.05
N GLN A 80 -11.98 -15.85 1.75
CA GLN A 80 -11.43 -17.09 1.20
C GLN A 80 -10.01 -17.37 1.71
N HIS A 81 -9.20 -16.34 1.86
CA HIS A 81 -7.79 -16.43 2.30
C HIS A 81 -7.61 -16.31 3.82
N GLY A 82 -8.67 -16.01 4.57
CA GLY A 82 -8.59 -15.78 6.02
C GLY A 82 -7.83 -14.51 6.38
N VAL A 83 -7.90 -13.48 5.52
CA VAL A 83 -7.29 -12.17 5.76
C VAL A 83 -8.18 -11.35 6.67
N HIS A 84 -7.60 -10.83 7.75
CA HIS A 84 -8.26 -9.93 8.71
C HIS A 84 -7.55 -8.59 8.83
N SER A 85 -6.29 -8.51 8.40
CA SER A 85 -5.41 -7.36 8.55
C SER A 85 -5.06 -6.77 7.19
N ILE A 86 -5.18 -5.45 7.08
CA ILE A 86 -4.83 -4.66 5.90
C ILE A 86 -3.71 -3.69 6.28
N PHE A 87 -2.69 -3.64 5.46
CA PHE A 87 -1.55 -2.73 5.58
C PHE A 87 -1.53 -1.78 4.39
N ALA A 88 -1.14 -0.53 4.62
CA ALA A 88 -0.95 0.47 3.57
C ALA A 88 0.10 1.49 4.01
N TYR A 89 0.76 2.14 3.07
CA TYR A 89 1.68 3.22 3.37
C TYR A 89 0.91 4.54 3.53
N ASN A 90 0.96 5.16 4.73
CA ASN A 90 0.05 6.24 5.12
C ASN A 90 -1.41 5.78 5.13
N ALA A 91 -1.67 4.63 5.73
CA ALA A 91 -2.91 3.87 5.68
C ALA A 91 -4.20 4.65 6.06
N CYS A 92 -4.08 5.79 6.74
CA CYS A 92 -5.21 6.68 6.98
C CYS A 92 -5.84 7.17 5.66
N PHE A 93 -5.03 7.35 4.61
CA PHE A 93 -5.52 7.78 3.29
C PHE A 93 -6.42 6.69 2.69
N ASP A 94 -5.88 5.49 2.52
CA ASP A 94 -6.59 4.37 1.88
C ASP A 94 -7.82 3.94 2.68
N ARG A 95 -7.69 3.83 4.00
CA ARG A 95 -8.79 3.51 4.91
C ARG A 95 -9.94 4.52 4.81
N ASN A 96 -9.65 5.79 4.60
CA ASN A 96 -10.68 6.82 4.42
C ASN A 96 -11.33 6.76 3.03
N HIS A 97 -10.58 6.34 2.01
CA HIS A 97 -11.08 6.14 0.65
C HIS A 97 -11.81 4.81 0.45
N LEU A 98 -11.60 3.84 1.34
CA LEU A 98 -12.26 2.52 1.33
C LEU A 98 -13.06 2.28 2.63
N PRO A 99 -14.07 3.13 2.93
CA PRO A 99 -14.84 3.02 4.17
C PRO A 99 -15.59 1.69 4.31
N GLU A 100 -15.84 0.99 3.20
CA GLU A 100 -16.46 -0.32 3.16
C GLU A 100 -15.57 -1.44 3.73
N LEU A 101 -14.27 -1.18 3.90
CA LEU A 101 -13.30 -2.12 4.49
C LEU A 101 -12.87 -1.72 5.91
N ARG A 102 -13.60 -0.83 6.58
CA ARG A 102 -13.25 -0.34 7.94
C ARG A 102 -13.42 -1.39 9.04
N ASP A 103 -14.09 -2.46 8.78
CA ASP A 103 -14.25 -3.60 9.71
C ASP A 103 -13.04 -4.55 9.72
N PHE A 104 -12.06 -4.35 8.83
CA PHE A 104 -10.76 -4.99 8.91
C PHE A 104 -9.81 -4.21 9.83
N ASP A 105 -8.80 -4.87 10.36
CA ASP A 105 -7.73 -4.24 11.13
C ASP A 105 -6.75 -3.55 10.19
N TRP A 106 -6.64 -2.22 10.26
CA TRP A 106 -5.74 -1.44 9.41
C TRP A 106 -4.47 -1.04 10.12
N TYR A 107 -3.34 -1.18 9.43
CA TYR A 107 -2.01 -0.89 9.95
C TYR A 107 -1.23 0.02 9.00
N ASP A 108 -0.45 0.95 9.57
CA ASP A 108 0.30 1.95 8.80
C ASP A 108 1.78 1.56 8.67
N ILE A 109 2.20 1.21 7.44
CA ILE A 109 3.58 0.84 7.11
C ILE A 109 4.54 2.02 7.33
N MET A 110 4.11 3.26 7.02
CA MET A 110 4.92 4.46 7.18
C MET A 110 5.38 4.64 8.63
N ARG A 111 4.59 4.21 9.61
CA ARG A 111 4.93 4.31 11.04
C ARG A 111 6.21 3.55 11.41
N LEU A 112 6.51 2.47 10.75
CA LEU A 112 7.78 1.76 10.96
C LEU A 112 8.85 2.20 9.97
N ALA A 113 8.48 2.48 8.72
CA ALA A 113 9.43 2.81 7.66
C ALA A 113 10.09 4.18 7.85
N ALA A 114 9.30 5.21 8.15
CA ALA A 114 9.75 6.61 8.13
C ALA A 114 10.07 7.19 9.51
N TYR A 115 10.03 6.40 10.58
CA TYR A 115 10.31 6.85 11.93
C TYR A 115 11.64 6.28 12.43
N ARG A 116 12.55 7.17 12.84
CA ARG A 116 13.94 6.81 13.22
C ARG A 116 14.05 5.78 14.33
N GLN A 117 13.11 5.74 15.28
CA GLN A 117 13.13 4.78 16.37
C GLN A 117 12.81 3.35 15.92
N TYR A 118 12.22 3.15 14.72
CA TYR A 118 11.85 1.85 14.19
C TYR A 118 12.69 1.44 12.97
N ASN A 119 13.20 2.42 12.20
CA ASN A 119 14.00 2.16 11.02
C ASN A 119 15.47 2.54 11.24
N PRO A 120 16.35 1.57 11.53
CA PRO A 120 17.77 1.81 11.82
C PRO A 120 18.56 2.27 10.57
N LYS A 121 18.00 2.19 9.37
CA LYS A 121 18.61 2.74 8.16
C LYS A 121 18.51 4.27 8.09
N ILE A 122 17.63 4.89 8.85
CA ILE A 122 17.53 6.36 8.92
C ILE A 122 18.75 6.89 9.67
N PRO A 123 19.54 7.80 9.05
CA PRO A 123 20.73 8.38 9.71
C PRO A 123 20.38 9.06 11.03
N THR A 124 21.29 9.00 12.00
CA THR A 124 21.10 9.58 13.34
C THR A 124 20.98 11.11 13.32
N ASP A 125 21.57 11.75 12.30
CA ASP A 125 21.54 13.19 12.05
C ASP A 125 20.41 13.63 11.11
N ALA A 126 19.54 12.69 10.67
CA ALA A 126 18.41 13.02 9.82
C ALA A 126 17.44 13.99 10.49
N ASP A 127 16.95 14.97 9.72
CA ASP A 127 15.98 15.95 10.22
C ASP A 127 14.59 15.31 10.42
N CYS A 128 14.22 15.13 11.69
CA CYS A 128 12.98 14.50 12.10
C CYS A 128 12.06 15.48 12.85
N CYS A 129 10.75 15.19 12.81
CA CYS A 129 9.77 15.79 13.70
C CYS A 129 9.99 15.33 15.15
N SER A 130 9.31 15.96 16.09
CA SER A 130 9.34 15.57 17.53
C SER A 130 8.91 14.11 17.76
N THR A 131 8.09 13.57 16.88
CA THR A 131 7.62 12.17 16.92
C THR A 131 8.67 11.16 16.39
N GLY A 132 9.79 11.63 15.83
CA GLY A 132 10.80 10.78 15.19
C GLY A 132 10.58 10.53 13.70
N ARG A 133 9.47 10.96 13.11
CA ARG A 133 9.23 10.86 11.67
C ARG A 133 10.16 11.80 10.91
N LEU A 134 10.71 11.32 9.79
CA LEU A 134 11.42 12.16 8.84
C LEU A 134 10.56 13.36 8.42
N LYS A 135 11.14 14.55 8.35
CA LYS A 135 10.44 15.74 7.83
C LYS A 135 10.34 15.74 6.31
N ARG A 136 11.26 15.07 5.62
CA ARG A 136 11.33 14.95 4.16
C ARG A 136 11.73 13.53 3.78
N GLY A 137 11.37 13.11 2.57
CA GLY A 137 11.76 11.80 2.06
C GLY A 137 11.14 10.62 2.83
N TYR A 138 9.92 10.79 3.32
CA TYR A 138 9.18 9.76 4.06
C TYR A 138 8.15 9.00 3.19
N GLY A 139 8.06 9.29 1.89
CA GLY A 139 7.21 8.54 0.93
C GLY A 139 7.82 7.19 0.53
N VAL A 140 7.08 6.41 -0.26
CA VAL A 140 7.46 5.06 -0.70
C VAL A 140 8.79 5.07 -1.45
N GLU A 141 8.93 5.88 -2.51
CA GLU A 141 10.14 5.96 -3.33
C GLU A 141 11.42 6.20 -2.51
N PRO A 142 11.52 7.28 -1.69
CA PRO A 142 12.73 7.50 -0.90
C PRO A 142 12.97 6.42 0.17
N MET A 143 11.92 5.80 0.71
CA MET A 143 12.09 4.70 1.67
C MET A 143 12.59 3.43 0.98
N LEU A 144 12.09 3.08 -0.19
CA LEU A 144 12.63 1.96 -0.96
C LEU A 144 14.09 2.19 -1.35
N ARG A 145 14.46 3.38 -1.79
CA ARG A 145 15.86 3.73 -2.06
C ARG A 145 16.74 3.54 -0.83
N LEU A 146 16.29 4.05 0.31
CA LEU A 146 17.02 3.94 1.57
C LEU A 146 17.20 2.49 2.03
N LEU A 147 16.13 1.69 1.97
CA LEU A 147 16.11 0.33 2.47
C LEU A 147 16.84 -0.65 1.54
N SER A 148 16.65 -0.53 0.22
CA SER A 148 17.27 -1.40 -0.78
C SER A 148 18.70 -1.00 -1.14
N GLY A 149 19.05 0.28 -1.01
CA GLY A 149 20.29 0.85 -1.53
C GLY A 149 20.26 1.15 -3.04
N ASP A 150 19.12 0.94 -3.70
CA ASP A 150 18.94 1.27 -5.11
C ASP A 150 18.43 2.72 -5.27
N TYR A 151 19.33 3.65 -5.44
CA TYR A 151 19.01 5.07 -5.61
C TYR A 151 18.48 5.42 -7.02
N SER A 152 18.50 4.47 -7.96
CA SER A 152 17.93 4.63 -9.29
C SER A 152 16.43 4.35 -9.35
N TYR A 153 15.90 3.67 -8.32
CA TYR A 153 14.50 3.32 -8.22
C TYR A 153 13.57 4.54 -8.39
N ARG A 154 12.46 4.36 -9.09
CA ARG A 154 11.39 5.35 -9.26
C ARG A 154 10.05 4.66 -9.05
N GLU A 155 9.20 5.30 -8.25
CA GLU A 155 7.82 4.89 -8.04
C GLU A 155 7.00 5.05 -9.32
N SER A 156 6.12 4.10 -9.60
CA SER A 156 5.34 4.09 -10.83
C SER A 156 4.01 4.80 -10.71
N HIS A 157 3.52 5.01 -9.50
CA HIS A 157 2.18 5.51 -9.19
C HIS A 157 1.08 4.71 -9.87
N ASN A 158 1.16 3.41 -9.73
CA ASN A 158 0.16 2.44 -10.15
C ASN A 158 -0.23 1.61 -8.94
N ALA A 159 -1.47 1.68 -8.50
CA ALA A 159 -1.90 1.09 -7.23
C ALA A 159 -1.48 -0.38 -7.03
N TYR A 160 -1.47 -1.19 -8.12
CA TYR A 160 -1.01 -2.58 -8.00
C TYR A 160 0.50 -2.69 -7.75
N LEU A 161 1.30 -1.91 -8.48
CA LEU A 161 2.76 -1.92 -8.30
C LEU A 161 3.13 -1.29 -6.95
N ASP A 162 2.43 -0.23 -6.55
CA ASP A 162 2.68 0.47 -5.29
C ASP A 162 2.34 -0.45 -4.09
N ALA A 163 1.27 -1.23 -4.14
CA ALA A 163 0.99 -2.26 -3.13
C ALA A 163 2.11 -3.33 -3.01
N LEU A 164 2.74 -3.72 -4.13
CA LEU A 164 3.92 -4.61 -4.12
C LEU A 164 5.16 -3.92 -3.53
N GLU A 165 5.34 -2.65 -3.81
CA GLU A 165 6.44 -1.83 -3.30
C GLU A 165 6.34 -1.63 -1.79
N GLU A 166 5.13 -1.39 -1.30
CA GLU A 166 4.82 -1.32 0.12
C GLU A 166 5.10 -2.65 0.85
N LEU A 167 4.69 -3.77 0.25
CA LEU A 167 5.03 -5.10 0.75
C LEU A 167 6.56 -5.31 0.78
N LYS A 168 7.28 -4.83 -0.25
CA LYS A 168 8.74 -4.89 -0.28
C LYS A 168 9.37 -4.04 0.83
N ILE A 169 8.81 -2.88 1.16
CA ILE A 169 9.23 -2.09 2.32
C ILE A 169 9.11 -2.92 3.60
N MET A 170 7.95 -3.58 3.82
CA MET A 170 7.75 -4.44 4.99
C MET A 170 8.79 -5.56 5.07
N SER A 171 9.04 -6.24 3.96
CA SER A 171 10.07 -7.30 3.86
C SER A 171 11.48 -6.79 4.16
N LEU A 172 11.84 -5.58 3.73
CA LEU A 172 13.15 -4.98 3.97
C LEU A 172 13.32 -4.47 5.41
N LEU A 173 12.26 -4.01 6.04
CA LEU A 173 12.24 -3.57 7.44
C LEU A 173 12.41 -4.75 8.41
N LYS A 174 11.91 -5.94 8.07
CA LYS A 174 12.00 -7.17 8.88
C LYS A 174 11.35 -7.06 10.26
N HIS A 175 10.36 -6.19 10.43
CA HIS A 175 9.53 -6.16 11.62
C HIS A 175 8.49 -7.28 11.59
N ASN A 176 8.17 -7.86 12.75
CA ASN A 176 7.04 -8.77 12.86
C ASN A 176 5.72 -8.00 12.69
N LEU A 177 4.68 -8.66 12.19
CA LEU A 177 3.37 -7.99 11.97
C LEU A 177 2.79 -7.38 13.25
N CYS A 178 3.04 -7.97 14.41
CA CYS A 178 2.57 -7.46 15.71
C CYS A 178 3.25 -6.15 16.17
N GLU A 179 4.32 -5.71 15.50
CA GLU A 179 4.99 -4.43 15.78
C GLU A 179 4.34 -3.26 15.05
N TYR A 180 3.52 -3.55 14.01
CA TYR A 180 2.80 -2.51 13.28
C TYR A 180 1.65 -1.94 14.13
N ILE A 181 1.41 -0.64 13.98
CA ILE A 181 0.47 0.10 14.84
C ILE A 181 -0.90 0.10 14.18
N LEU A 182 -1.88 -0.43 14.90
CA LEU A 182 -3.30 -0.40 14.52
C LEU A 182 -3.82 1.05 14.45
N LEU A 183 -4.67 1.35 13.45
CA LEU A 183 -5.30 2.66 13.24
C LEU A 183 -6.66 2.79 13.91
#